data_b3486db6f14c4b38ff7ddb7beee5518b
#
_entry.id   b3486db6f14c4b38ff7ddb7beee5518b
#
_cell.length_a   1.000
_cell.length_b   1.000
_cell.length_c   1.000
_cell.angle_alpha   90.00
_cell.angle_beta   90.00
_cell.angle_gamma   90.00
#
_symmetry.space_group_name_H-M   'P 1'
#
loop_
_entity.id
_entity.type
_entity.pdbx_description
1 polymer ?
#
loop_
_entity_poly.entity_id
_entity_poly.type
_entity_poly.pdbx_seq_one_letter_code
_entity_poly.pdbx_strand_id
1 'polypeptide(L)'
;RKMKEQKKKRRIEGMDALRGFAILGVVLYHVMPGRFPGGFLGVNMFLVLSGYLIYKTSVWDLEHGEYAAGRFYKKRCIRIYPPLLIMIAAVWGILAVSMPEVAKGRGGEVLSIVGGYNNFWQIRQNASYFARMSQQSPYTHLWAIAIEMQFYLMWPLLFWLLRKLKKHTSMTAARTAVLVLVILGGLRMSIVYRPTEDVSRLYYGTDTRIYALFLGMFIAMIQKDVISFVQRRLPLWFINSLTAAGLVVMTGAYFIAEGQMPYIYQGGMFADGILCALILLLISVGSMGKWL
;
A
#
# COMPACT_ATOMS: atom_id res chain seq x y z
N ARG A 1 -31.13 -17.28 15.70
CA ARG A 1 -30.99 -15.87 15.24
C ARG A 1 -29.75 -15.20 15.82
N LYS A 2 -29.46 -15.33 17.13
CA LYS A 2 -28.26 -14.71 17.79
C LYS A 2 -26.90 -15.18 17.26
N MET A 3 -26.75 -16.40 16.72
CA MET A 3 -25.49 -16.87 16.14
C MET A 3 -25.15 -16.32 14.74
N LYS A 4 -26.11 -15.73 14.00
CA LYS A 4 -25.86 -15.10 12.70
C LYS A 4 -25.38 -13.66 12.77
N GLU A 5 -25.66 -12.96 13.87
CA GLU A 5 -25.28 -11.55 14.03
C GLU A 5 -23.79 -11.34 14.37
N GLN A 6 -23.10 -12.32 14.96
CA GLN A 6 -21.68 -12.23 15.30
C GLN A 6 -20.71 -12.36 14.10
N LYS A 7 -21.17 -12.71 12.91
CA LYS A 7 -20.33 -12.93 11.71
C LYS A 7 -20.02 -11.68 10.90
N LYS A 8 -20.48 -10.49 11.30
CA LYS A 8 -20.15 -9.27 10.55
C LYS A 8 -18.71 -8.87 10.84
N LYS A 9 -17.80 -8.98 9.84
CA LYS A 9 -16.45 -8.39 9.90
C LYS A 9 -16.59 -6.95 10.38
N ARG A 10 -16.06 -6.64 11.56
CA ARG A 10 -16.10 -5.28 12.10
C ARG A 10 -15.34 -4.38 11.14
N ARG A 11 -16.04 -3.48 10.45
CA ARG A 11 -15.44 -2.47 9.59
C ARG A 11 -14.57 -1.58 10.49
N ILE A 12 -13.33 -1.33 10.09
CA ILE A 12 -12.46 -0.44 10.83
C ILE A 12 -12.83 0.96 10.38
N GLU A 13 -13.38 1.73 11.29
CA GLU A 13 -13.79 3.11 11.06
C GLU A 13 -12.58 3.94 10.61
N GLY A 14 -12.76 4.87 9.68
CA GLY A 14 -11.71 5.71 9.11
C GLY A 14 -10.78 5.05 8.07
N MET A 15 -10.88 3.73 7.85
CA MET A 15 -10.03 3.05 6.87
C MET A 15 -10.34 3.46 5.43
N ASP A 16 -11.63 3.62 5.12
CA ASP A 16 -12.06 4.04 3.78
C ASP A 16 -11.72 5.51 3.53
N ALA A 17 -11.75 6.34 4.57
CA ALA A 17 -11.32 7.73 4.50
C ALA A 17 -9.82 7.85 4.21
N LEU A 18 -8.97 7.05 4.88
CA LEU A 18 -7.54 7.01 4.57
C LEU A 18 -7.26 6.56 3.14
N ARG A 19 -8.04 5.61 2.63
CA ARG A 19 -7.95 5.23 1.22
C ARG A 19 -8.35 6.37 0.31
N GLY A 20 -9.46 7.05 0.60
CA GLY A 20 -9.92 8.23 -0.13
C GLY A 20 -8.88 9.33 -0.14
N PHE A 21 -8.26 9.62 1.01
CA PHE A 21 -7.18 10.58 1.14
C PHE A 21 -5.95 10.20 0.29
N ALA A 22 -5.55 8.93 0.30
CA ALA A 22 -4.46 8.43 -0.51
C ALA A 22 -4.75 8.51 -2.02
N ILE A 23 -5.99 8.13 -2.44
CA ILE A 23 -6.44 8.27 -3.83
C ILE A 23 -6.40 9.74 -4.25
N LEU A 24 -6.94 10.64 -3.42
CA LEU A 24 -6.96 12.06 -3.70
C LEU A 24 -5.56 12.60 -3.96
N GLY A 25 -4.57 12.24 -3.13
CA GLY A 25 -3.18 12.62 -3.34
C GLY A 25 -2.65 12.16 -4.71
N VAL A 26 -2.86 10.89 -5.05
CA VAL A 26 -2.41 10.31 -6.33
C VAL A 26 -3.11 10.97 -7.52
N VAL A 27 -4.42 11.21 -7.45
CA VAL A 27 -5.18 11.88 -8.52
C VAL A 27 -4.70 13.32 -8.70
N LEU A 28 -4.54 14.07 -7.61
CA LEU A 28 -4.05 15.45 -7.65
C LEU A 28 -2.64 15.54 -8.24
N TYR A 29 -1.77 14.58 -7.94
CA TYR A 29 -0.44 14.46 -8.54
C TYR A 29 -0.52 14.32 -10.08
N HIS A 30 -1.45 13.52 -10.60
CA HIS A 30 -1.58 13.31 -12.05
C HIS A 30 -2.28 14.48 -12.77
N VAL A 31 -3.24 15.13 -12.12
CA VAL A 31 -4.04 16.22 -12.75
C VAL A 31 -3.37 17.58 -12.59
N MET A 32 -2.72 17.81 -11.45
CA MET A 32 -2.09 19.10 -11.10
C MET A 32 -0.68 18.90 -10.49
N PRO A 33 0.28 18.30 -11.23
CA PRO A 33 1.60 17.96 -10.68
C PRO A 33 2.36 19.17 -10.17
N GLY A 34 2.19 20.32 -10.78
CA GLY A 34 2.84 21.57 -10.34
C GLY A 34 2.34 22.10 -9.00
N ARG A 35 1.11 21.71 -8.57
CA ARG A 35 0.55 22.08 -7.26
C ARG A 35 0.72 20.99 -6.21
N PHE A 36 0.70 19.75 -6.62
CA PHE A 36 0.75 18.58 -5.75
C PHE A 36 1.88 17.63 -6.14
N PRO A 37 3.14 18.11 -6.20
CA PRO A 37 4.27 17.31 -6.65
C PRO A 37 4.53 16.08 -5.77
N GLY A 38 4.09 16.07 -4.51
CA GLY A 38 4.25 14.99 -3.55
C GLY A 38 3.07 14.03 -3.46
N GLY A 39 2.01 14.20 -4.26
CA GLY A 39 0.83 13.33 -4.19
C GLY A 39 1.12 11.86 -4.50
N PHE A 40 2.24 11.54 -5.16
CA PHE A 40 2.72 10.18 -5.37
C PHE A 40 2.98 9.40 -4.07
N LEU A 41 3.19 10.09 -2.93
CA LEU A 41 3.34 9.49 -1.61
C LEU A 41 2.07 8.76 -1.15
N GLY A 42 0.91 9.11 -1.70
CA GLY A 42 -0.35 8.39 -1.46
C GLY A 42 -0.26 6.88 -1.73
N VAL A 43 0.62 6.45 -2.63
CA VAL A 43 0.86 5.04 -2.91
C VAL A 43 1.41 4.30 -1.69
N ASN A 44 2.25 4.94 -0.86
CA ASN A 44 2.73 4.34 0.40
C ASN A 44 1.58 4.02 1.35
N MET A 45 0.64 4.96 1.51
CA MET A 45 -0.55 4.74 2.34
C MET A 45 -1.34 3.52 1.85
N PHE A 46 -1.52 3.35 0.53
CA PHE A 46 -2.19 2.17 -0.02
C PHE A 46 -1.47 0.88 0.34
N LEU A 47 -0.15 0.83 0.18
CA LEU A 47 0.62 -0.36 0.49
C LEU A 47 0.58 -0.70 1.99
N VAL A 48 0.69 0.30 2.87
CA VAL A 48 0.56 0.12 4.33
C VAL A 48 -0.84 -0.42 4.68
N LEU A 49 -1.90 0.19 4.14
CA LEU A 49 -3.28 -0.25 4.36
C LEU A 49 -3.51 -1.69 3.85
N SER A 50 -2.93 -2.04 2.70
CA SER A 50 -3.04 -3.39 2.13
C SER A 50 -2.35 -4.43 3.01
N GLY A 51 -1.12 -4.15 3.48
CA GLY A 51 -0.41 -5.02 4.40
C GLY A 51 -1.14 -5.23 5.73
N TYR A 52 -1.70 -4.16 6.28
CA TYR A 52 -2.51 -4.22 7.50
C TYR A 52 -3.77 -5.10 7.30
N LEU A 53 -4.52 -4.85 6.25
CA LEU A 53 -5.78 -5.55 6.01
C LEU A 53 -5.61 -7.03 5.68
N ILE A 54 -4.56 -7.36 4.93
CA ILE A 54 -4.31 -8.77 4.58
C ILE A 54 -4.04 -9.60 5.83
N TYR A 55 -3.22 -9.07 6.76
CA TYR A 55 -2.96 -9.74 8.04
C TYR A 55 -4.22 -9.86 8.89
N LYS A 56 -4.95 -8.74 9.12
CA LYS A 56 -6.17 -8.72 9.94
C LYS A 56 -7.25 -9.67 9.42
N THR A 57 -7.44 -9.68 8.09
CA THR A 57 -8.45 -10.55 7.48
C THR A 57 -8.04 -12.02 7.53
N SER A 58 -6.75 -12.33 7.39
CA SER A 58 -6.25 -13.71 7.48
C SER A 58 -6.30 -14.25 8.90
N VAL A 59 -5.98 -13.42 9.90
CA VAL A 59 -6.13 -13.80 11.32
C VAL A 59 -7.60 -14.02 11.64
N TRP A 60 -8.49 -13.13 11.20
CA TRP A 60 -9.93 -13.29 11.41
C TRP A 60 -10.46 -14.57 10.77
N ASP A 61 -10.13 -14.84 9.48
CA ASP A 61 -10.52 -16.06 8.78
C ASP A 61 -9.98 -17.32 9.51
N LEU A 62 -8.77 -17.24 10.09
CA LEU A 62 -8.17 -18.33 10.87
C LEU A 62 -8.90 -18.60 12.19
N GLU A 63 -9.22 -17.54 12.96
CA GLU A 63 -9.93 -17.63 14.24
C GLU A 63 -11.34 -18.22 14.08
N HIS A 64 -11.93 -18.07 12.88
CA HIS A 64 -13.26 -18.64 12.55
C HIS A 64 -13.19 -19.97 11.78
N GLY A 65 -11.99 -20.57 11.66
CA GLY A 65 -11.83 -21.84 10.94
C GLY A 65 -12.04 -21.74 9.42
N GLU A 66 -12.02 -20.52 8.88
CA GLU A 66 -12.33 -20.26 7.46
C GLU A 66 -11.06 -20.05 6.60
N TYR A 67 -9.88 -20.02 7.19
CA TYR A 67 -8.64 -19.78 6.45
C TYR A 67 -8.22 -21.00 5.63
N ALA A 68 -8.19 -20.82 4.31
CA ALA A 68 -7.58 -21.73 3.36
C ALA A 68 -6.90 -20.93 2.25
N ALA A 69 -5.72 -21.37 1.80
CA ALA A 69 -4.95 -20.66 0.76
C ALA A 69 -5.76 -20.48 -0.54
N GLY A 70 -6.45 -21.53 -1.01
CA GLY A 70 -7.30 -21.44 -2.20
C GLY A 70 -8.47 -20.46 -2.04
N ARG A 71 -9.12 -20.42 -0.86
CA ARG A 71 -10.16 -19.44 -0.55
C ARG A 71 -9.61 -18.01 -0.50
N PHE A 72 -8.41 -17.85 0.05
CA PHE A 72 -7.72 -16.58 0.06
C PHE A 72 -7.48 -16.06 -1.35
N TYR A 73 -6.87 -16.86 -2.24
CA TYR A 73 -6.65 -16.47 -3.64
C TYR A 73 -7.96 -16.16 -4.36
N LYS A 74 -8.98 -17.00 -4.23
CA LYS A 74 -10.30 -16.77 -4.84
C LYS A 74 -10.88 -15.40 -4.42
N LYS A 75 -10.85 -15.08 -3.11
CA LYS A 75 -11.33 -13.78 -2.59
C LYS A 75 -10.54 -12.60 -3.20
N ARG A 76 -9.23 -12.74 -3.41
CA ARG A 76 -8.39 -11.69 -4.01
C ARG A 76 -8.62 -11.56 -5.51
N CYS A 77 -8.67 -12.65 -6.24
CA CYS A 77 -8.96 -12.64 -7.68
C CYS A 77 -10.30 -11.97 -7.98
N ILE A 78 -11.36 -12.36 -7.28
CA ILE A 78 -12.71 -11.77 -7.47
C ILE A 78 -12.71 -10.27 -7.14
N ARG A 79 -11.86 -9.82 -6.23
CA ARG A 79 -11.78 -8.40 -5.86
C ARG A 79 -10.97 -7.58 -6.85
N ILE A 80 -9.90 -8.13 -7.42
CA ILE A 80 -8.93 -7.39 -8.25
C ILE A 80 -9.31 -7.47 -9.73
N TYR A 81 -9.50 -8.67 -10.26
CA TYR A 81 -9.61 -8.86 -11.71
C TYR A 81 -10.86 -8.23 -12.36
N PRO A 82 -12.08 -8.33 -11.81
CA PRO A 82 -13.24 -7.76 -12.49
C PRO A 82 -13.12 -6.25 -12.71
N PRO A 83 -12.86 -5.39 -11.69
CA PRO A 83 -12.71 -3.96 -11.91
C PRO A 83 -11.48 -3.62 -12.76
N LEU A 84 -10.39 -4.38 -12.63
CA LEU A 84 -9.17 -4.18 -13.41
C LEU A 84 -9.43 -4.43 -14.91
N LEU A 85 -10.07 -5.55 -15.26
CA LEU A 85 -10.37 -5.90 -16.65
C LEU A 85 -11.37 -4.95 -17.29
N ILE A 86 -12.40 -4.53 -16.55
CA ILE A 86 -13.38 -3.53 -17.02
C ILE A 86 -12.64 -2.21 -17.31
N MET A 87 -11.78 -1.76 -16.41
CA MET A 87 -11.02 -0.52 -16.60
C MET A 87 -10.06 -0.62 -17.79
N ILE A 88 -9.32 -1.74 -17.93
CA ILE A 88 -8.44 -1.97 -19.09
C ILE A 88 -9.25 -1.94 -20.39
N ALA A 89 -10.38 -2.64 -20.46
CA ALA A 89 -11.22 -2.69 -21.65
C ALA A 89 -11.79 -1.31 -22.00
N ALA A 90 -12.27 -0.55 -21.00
CA ALA A 90 -12.81 0.78 -21.21
C ALA A 90 -11.75 1.76 -21.74
N VAL A 91 -10.56 1.79 -21.10
CA VAL A 91 -9.45 2.66 -21.54
C VAL A 91 -8.95 2.24 -22.92
N TRP A 92 -8.81 0.94 -23.18
CA TRP A 92 -8.42 0.45 -24.50
C TRP A 92 -9.42 0.86 -25.58
N GLY A 93 -10.73 0.69 -25.32
CA GLY A 93 -11.79 1.08 -26.23
C GLY A 93 -11.75 2.58 -26.56
N ILE A 94 -11.57 3.43 -25.55
CA ILE A 94 -11.43 4.88 -25.74
C ILE A 94 -10.20 5.19 -26.60
N LEU A 95 -9.04 4.61 -26.27
CA LEU A 95 -7.81 4.83 -27.03
C LEU A 95 -7.91 4.33 -28.48
N ALA A 96 -8.54 3.17 -28.70
CA ALA A 96 -8.70 2.60 -30.02
C ALA A 96 -9.51 3.53 -30.98
N VAL A 97 -10.46 4.28 -30.42
CA VAL A 97 -11.30 5.24 -31.19
C VAL A 97 -10.64 6.62 -31.30
N SER A 98 -10.11 7.15 -30.18
CA SER A 98 -9.61 8.51 -30.09
C SER A 98 -8.14 8.67 -30.47
N MET A 99 -7.31 7.65 -30.19
CA MET A 99 -5.86 7.66 -30.38
C MET A 99 -5.35 6.27 -30.82
N PRO A 100 -5.69 5.79 -32.02
CA PRO A 100 -5.37 4.42 -32.48
C PRO A 100 -3.88 4.08 -32.42
N GLU A 101 -3.02 5.05 -32.70
CA GLU A 101 -1.56 4.85 -32.67
C GLU A 101 -1.04 4.64 -31.23
N VAL A 102 -1.69 5.26 -30.23
CA VAL A 102 -1.38 5.05 -28.81
C VAL A 102 -1.87 3.68 -28.35
N ALA A 103 -2.97 3.17 -28.89
CA ALA A 103 -3.51 1.85 -28.56
C ALA A 103 -2.63 0.71 -29.12
N LYS A 104 -2.02 0.94 -30.32
CA LYS A 104 -1.13 -0.04 -30.95
C LYS A 104 0.10 -0.31 -30.08
N GLY A 105 0.50 -1.58 -30.00
CA GLY A 105 1.70 -2.02 -29.25
C GLY A 105 1.54 -2.12 -27.73
N ARG A 106 0.38 -1.82 -27.14
CA ARG A 106 0.17 -1.91 -25.70
C ARG A 106 -0.19 -3.31 -25.18
N GLY A 107 -0.30 -4.29 -26.04
CA GLY A 107 -0.64 -5.67 -25.65
C GLY A 107 0.32 -6.25 -24.60
N GLY A 108 1.63 -6.01 -24.72
CA GLY A 108 2.63 -6.43 -23.74
C GLY A 108 2.45 -5.75 -22.37
N GLU A 109 2.09 -4.48 -22.35
CA GLU A 109 1.79 -3.75 -21.11
C GLU A 109 0.55 -4.32 -20.43
N VAL A 110 -0.55 -4.52 -21.16
CA VAL A 110 -1.78 -5.13 -20.64
C VAL A 110 -1.52 -6.53 -20.10
N LEU A 111 -0.75 -7.35 -20.83
CA LEU A 111 -0.36 -8.67 -20.35
C LEU A 111 0.43 -8.60 -19.03
N SER A 112 1.33 -7.62 -18.91
CA SER A 112 2.09 -7.40 -17.68
C SER A 112 1.22 -6.98 -16.49
N ILE A 113 0.16 -6.21 -16.74
CA ILE A 113 -0.81 -5.80 -15.72
C ILE A 113 -1.61 -7.00 -15.24
N VAL A 114 -2.20 -7.75 -16.16
CA VAL A 114 -2.99 -8.94 -15.83
C VAL A 114 -2.13 -10.01 -15.16
N GLY A 115 -0.88 -10.16 -15.59
CA GLY A 115 0.10 -11.09 -15.01
C GLY A 115 0.71 -10.64 -13.67
N GLY A 116 0.42 -9.41 -13.20
CA GLY A 116 0.94 -8.90 -11.91
C GLY A 116 2.42 -8.55 -11.90
N TYR A 117 3.01 -8.22 -13.06
CA TYR A 117 4.41 -7.81 -13.18
C TYR A 117 4.63 -6.48 -13.91
N ASN A 118 3.61 -5.64 -13.94
CA ASN A 118 3.67 -4.34 -14.63
C ASN A 118 4.77 -3.42 -14.11
N ASN A 119 5.09 -3.47 -12.83
CA ASN A 119 6.21 -2.72 -12.26
C ASN A 119 7.56 -3.12 -12.87
N PHE A 120 7.83 -4.41 -13.09
CA PHE A 120 9.03 -4.88 -13.80
C PHE A 120 8.99 -4.53 -15.29
N TRP A 121 7.79 -4.54 -15.90
CA TRP A 121 7.60 -4.05 -17.26
C TRP A 121 8.04 -2.59 -17.38
N GLN A 122 7.57 -1.71 -16.50
CA GLN A 122 7.93 -0.29 -16.50
C GLN A 122 9.44 -0.08 -16.31
N ILE A 123 10.07 -0.83 -15.40
CA ILE A 123 11.52 -0.79 -15.22
C ILE A 123 12.26 -1.19 -16.51
N ARG A 124 11.82 -2.26 -17.18
CA ARG A 124 12.46 -2.75 -18.42
C ARG A 124 12.32 -1.77 -19.59
N GLN A 125 11.23 -1.01 -19.63
CA GLN A 125 11.02 0.01 -20.66
C GLN A 125 11.85 1.27 -20.41
N ASN A 126 12.64 1.35 -19.34
CA ASN A 126 13.31 2.56 -18.87
C ASN A 126 12.33 3.76 -18.80
N ALA A 127 11.07 3.49 -18.45
CA ALA A 127 10.02 4.48 -18.37
C ALA A 127 10.22 5.32 -17.11
N SER A 128 10.78 6.51 -17.27
CA SER A 128 10.90 7.43 -16.15
C SER A 128 9.51 7.85 -15.65
N TYR A 129 9.20 7.52 -14.40
CA TYR A 129 7.91 7.87 -13.80
C TYR A 129 7.73 9.39 -13.65
N PHE A 130 8.82 10.11 -13.31
CA PHE A 130 8.75 11.53 -13.01
C PHE A 130 9.06 12.43 -14.22
N ALA A 131 9.85 11.96 -15.18
CA ALA A 131 10.30 12.77 -16.31
C ALA A 131 9.30 12.84 -17.48
N ARG A 132 8.36 11.89 -17.59
CA ARG A 132 7.49 11.72 -18.76
C ARG A 132 5.99 11.82 -18.45
N MET A 133 5.57 12.73 -17.57
CA MET A 133 4.15 12.85 -17.23
C MET A 133 3.23 13.14 -18.42
N SER A 134 3.73 13.80 -19.46
CA SER A 134 2.95 14.09 -20.68
C SER A 134 2.90 12.94 -21.69
N GLN A 135 3.73 11.92 -21.55
CA GLN A 135 3.82 10.78 -22.49
C GLN A 135 3.60 9.42 -21.81
N GLN A 136 3.16 9.41 -20.55
CA GLN A 136 2.93 8.16 -19.84
C GLN A 136 1.76 7.39 -20.40
N SER A 137 1.87 6.06 -20.35
CA SER A 137 0.73 5.19 -20.58
C SER A 137 -0.39 5.50 -19.59
N PRO A 138 -1.66 5.50 -20.01
CA PRO A 138 -2.77 5.61 -19.07
C PRO A 138 -2.82 4.48 -18.04
N TYR A 139 -2.07 3.41 -18.26
CA TYR A 139 -1.96 2.26 -17.36
C TYR A 139 -0.77 2.33 -16.41
N THR A 140 0.12 3.34 -16.54
CA THR A 140 1.35 3.41 -15.74
C THR A 140 1.09 3.29 -14.25
N HIS A 141 0.03 3.92 -13.72
CA HIS A 141 -0.31 3.88 -12.30
C HIS A 141 -0.63 2.49 -11.75
N LEU A 142 -0.85 1.48 -12.61
CA LEU A 142 -1.17 0.10 -12.21
C LEU A 142 0.05 -0.69 -11.72
N TRP A 143 1.26 -0.12 -11.80
CA TRP A 143 2.46 -0.75 -11.27
C TRP A 143 2.35 -1.10 -9.78
N ALA A 144 1.64 -0.27 -9.00
CA ALA A 144 1.47 -0.51 -7.56
C ALA A 144 0.60 -1.75 -7.29
N ILE A 145 -0.41 -2.01 -8.13
CA ILE A 145 -1.23 -3.23 -8.05
C ILE A 145 -0.39 -4.47 -8.30
N ALA A 146 0.62 -4.39 -9.20
CA ALA A 146 1.51 -5.51 -9.43
C ALA A 146 2.30 -5.89 -8.15
N ILE A 147 2.79 -4.92 -7.38
CA ILE A 147 3.47 -5.17 -6.09
C ILE A 147 2.51 -5.84 -5.10
N GLU A 148 1.26 -5.37 -5.01
CA GLU A 148 0.25 -6.02 -4.17
C GLU A 148 -0.03 -7.46 -4.61
N MET A 149 -0.18 -7.72 -5.92
CA MET A 149 -0.42 -9.06 -6.45
C MET A 149 0.73 -10.01 -6.13
N GLN A 150 1.99 -9.56 -6.26
CA GLN A 150 3.18 -10.32 -5.90
C GLN A 150 3.19 -10.64 -4.40
N PHE A 151 2.84 -9.67 -3.55
CA PHE A 151 2.72 -9.89 -2.12
C PHE A 151 1.60 -10.90 -1.80
N TYR A 152 0.45 -10.81 -2.47
CA TYR A 152 -0.64 -11.77 -2.30
C TYR A 152 -0.26 -13.18 -2.73
N LEU A 153 0.55 -13.31 -3.77
CA LEU A 153 1.06 -14.62 -4.21
C LEU A 153 1.91 -15.29 -3.13
N MET A 154 2.78 -14.52 -2.45
CA MET A 154 3.64 -15.02 -1.38
C MET A 154 2.90 -15.16 -0.04
N TRP A 155 1.76 -14.49 0.13
CA TRP A 155 1.11 -14.34 1.44
C TRP A 155 0.78 -15.64 2.16
N PRO A 156 0.16 -16.68 1.55
CA PRO A 156 -0.18 -17.89 2.29
C PRO A 156 1.05 -18.60 2.87
N LEU A 157 2.17 -18.61 2.14
CA LEU A 157 3.43 -19.15 2.63
C LEU A 157 3.97 -18.32 3.79
N LEU A 158 4.04 -16.99 3.62
CA LEU A 158 4.49 -16.07 4.68
C LEU A 158 3.63 -16.20 5.94
N PHE A 159 2.31 -16.25 5.79
CA PHE A 159 1.39 -16.38 6.90
C PHE A 159 1.54 -17.73 7.62
N TRP A 160 1.78 -18.81 6.89
CA TRP A 160 2.09 -20.13 7.45
C TRP A 160 3.40 -20.09 8.23
N LEU A 161 4.48 -19.50 7.69
CA LEU A 161 5.76 -19.34 8.36
C LEU A 161 5.62 -18.54 9.67
N LEU A 162 4.92 -17.42 9.64
CA LEU A 162 4.68 -16.60 10.83
C LEU A 162 3.90 -17.36 11.92
N ARG A 163 2.90 -18.15 11.51
CA ARG A 163 2.16 -19.01 12.43
C ARG A 163 3.05 -20.09 13.04
N LYS A 164 3.89 -20.72 12.22
CA LYS A 164 4.85 -21.72 12.68
C LYS A 164 5.84 -21.11 13.67
N LEU A 165 6.41 -19.94 13.34
CA LEU A 165 7.31 -19.21 14.22
C LEU A 165 6.63 -18.84 15.55
N LYS A 166 5.41 -18.28 15.50
CA LYS A 166 4.62 -17.99 16.70
C LYS A 166 4.38 -19.23 17.57
N LYS A 167 4.09 -20.38 16.95
CA LYS A 167 3.80 -21.63 17.67
C LYS A 167 5.04 -22.23 18.32
N HIS A 168 6.19 -22.21 17.65
CA HIS A 168 7.40 -22.86 18.11
C HIS A 168 8.32 -21.96 18.96
N THR A 169 8.14 -20.63 18.87
CA THR A 169 8.96 -19.68 19.62
C THR A 169 8.06 -18.74 20.43
N SER A 170 7.59 -17.65 19.81
CA SER A 170 6.70 -16.67 20.45
C SER A 170 6.07 -15.72 19.45
N MET A 171 5.03 -14.98 19.89
CA MET A 171 4.48 -13.86 19.12
C MET A 171 5.50 -12.73 18.97
N THR A 172 6.36 -12.54 19.97
CA THR A 172 7.46 -11.55 19.91
C THR A 172 8.44 -11.89 18.79
N ALA A 173 8.88 -13.15 18.67
CA ALA A 173 9.76 -13.58 17.59
C ALA A 173 9.14 -13.34 16.20
N ALA A 174 7.83 -13.62 16.03
CA ALA A 174 7.14 -13.33 14.77
C ALA A 174 7.09 -11.82 14.47
N ARG A 175 6.85 -10.97 15.47
CA ARG A 175 6.88 -9.50 15.34
C ARG A 175 8.28 -9.00 15.00
N THR A 176 9.30 -9.50 15.68
CA THR A 176 10.70 -9.13 15.40
C THR A 176 11.09 -9.51 13.97
N ALA A 177 10.73 -10.71 13.50
CA ALA A 177 10.99 -11.12 12.14
C ALA A 177 10.35 -10.15 11.11
N VAL A 178 9.11 -9.75 11.32
CA VAL A 178 8.44 -8.77 10.45
C VAL A 178 9.10 -7.40 10.55
N LEU A 179 9.47 -6.94 11.74
CA LEU A 179 10.16 -5.67 11.92
C LEU A 179 11.52 -5.65 11.21
N VAL A 180 12.26 -6.76 11.25
CA VAL A 180 13.50 -6.91 10.48
C VAL A 180 13.25 -6.77 8.98
N LEU A 181 12.18 -7.40 8.44
CA LEU A 181 11.81 -7.24 7.03
C LEU A 181 11.43 -5.79 6.69
N VAL A 182 10.77 -5.07 7.59
CA VAL A 182 10.46 -3.63 7.43
C VAL A 182 11.74 -2.82 7.33
N ILE A 183 12.68 -3.03 8.26
CA ILE A 183 13.95 -2.28 8.32
C ILE A 183 14.80 -2.58 7.08
N LEU A 184 14.99 -3.86 6.76
CA LEU A 184 15.78 -4.27 5.59
C LEU A 184 15.19 -3.73 4.29
N GLY A 185 13.87 -3.80 4.12
CA GLY A 185 13.18 -3.26 2.94
C GLY A 185 13.26 -1.73 2.87
N GLY A 186 13.15 -1.03 4.00
CA GLY A 186 13.32 0.43 4.07
C GLY A 186 14.75 0.86 3.73
N LEU A 187 15.76 0.19 4.29
CA LEU A 187 17.17 0.46 4.01
C LEU A 187 17.56 0.11 2.57
N ARG A 188 16.92 -0.91 1.97
CA ARG A 188 17.20 -1.35 0.60
C ARG A 188 17.12 -0.19 -0.40
N MET A 189 16.12 0.69 -0.27
CA MET A 189 15.97 1.84 -1.14
C MET A 189 17.19 2.77 -1.08
N SER A 190 17.65 3.12 0.14
CA SER A 190 18.82 3.99 0.34
C SER A 190 20.13 3.33 -0.15
N ILE A 191 20.27 2.01 0.03
CA ILE A 191 21.46 1.27 -0.40
C ILE A 191 21.57 1.21 -1.93
N VAL A 192 20.42 1.05 -2.61
CA VAL A 192 20.39 0.93 -4.08
C VAL A 192 20.42 2.29 -4.77
N TYR A 193 20.08 3.37 -4.06
CA TYR A 193 20.05 4.71 -4.62
C TYR A 193 21.41 5.11 -5.21
N ARG A 194 21.37 5.66 -6.44
CA ARG A 194 22.53 6.23 -7.15
C ARG A 194 22.16 7.62 -7.65
N PRO A 195 22.92 8.66 -7.28
CA PRO A 195 22.60 10.05 -7.64
C PRO A 195 22.53 10.33 -9.14
N THR A 196 23.23 9.53 -9.95
CA THR A 196 23.35 9.71 -11.40
C THR A 196 22.34 8.89 -12.21
N GLU A 197 21.57 8.01 -11.56
CA GLU A 197 20.62 7.12 -12.22
C GLU A 197 19.18 7.63 -12.05
N ASP A 198 18.31 7.27 -13.01
CA ASP A 198 16.88 7.56 -12.90
C ASP A 198 16.26 6.79 -11.72
N VAL A 199 15.55 7.53 -10.89
CA VAL A 199 14.97 7.03 -9.63
C VAL A 199 13.78 6.11 -9.83
N SER A 200 13.26 5.98 -11.05
CA SER A 200 12.05 5.19 -11.34
C SER A 200 12.22 3.70 -11.03
N ARG A 201 13.46 3.17 -11.18
CA ARG A 201 13.78 1.80 -10.73
C ARG A 201 13.48 1.61 -9.24
N LEU A 202 13.82 2.60 -8.41
CA LEU A 202 13.59 2.57 -6.97
C LEU A 202 12.09 2.75 -6.64
N TYR A 203 11.42 3.57 -7.44
CA TYR A 203 10.01 3.85 -7.26
C TYR A 203 9.11 2.66 -7.64
N TYR A 204 9.43 1.95 -8.73
CA TYR A 204 8.70 0.77 -9.21
C TYR A 204 9.11 -0.54 -8.53
N GLY A 205 10.30 -0.60 -7.93
CA GLY A 205 10.89 -1.84 -7.44
C GLY A 205 10.09 -2.50 -6.31
N THR A 206 9.76 -3.78 -6.45
CA THR A 206 9.13 -4.55 -5.38
C THR A 206 10.02 -4.60 -4.15
N ASP A 207 11.33 -4.80 -4.34
CA ASP A 207 12.35 -4.89 -3.29
C ASP A 207 12.50 -3.59 -2.49
N THR A 208 12.21 -2.45 -3.10
CA THR A 208 12.30 -1.12 -2.47
C THR A 208 10.97 -0.64 -1.90
N ARG A 209 9.84 -1.27 -2.24
CA ARG A 209 8.49 -0.85 -1.84
C ARG A 209 7.77 -1.82 -0.90
N ILE A 210 8.19 -3.08 -0.88
CA ILE A 210 7.52 -4.14 -0.11
C ILE A 210 7.55 -3.87 1.41
N TYR A 211 8.48 -3.06 1.91
CA TYR A 211 8.56 -2.67 3.32
C TYR A 211 7.24 -2.04 3.81
N ALA A 212 6.55 -1.29 2.95
CA ALA A 212 5.30 -0.62 3.33
C ALA A 212 4.18 -1.64 3.62
N LEU A 213 4.12 -2.74 2.86
CA LEU A 213 3.22 -3.87 3.14
C LEU A 213 3.58 -4.57 4.46
N PHE A 214 4.88 -4.84 4.69
CA PHE A 214 5.34 -5.40 5.96
C PHE A 214 5.09 -4.47 7.14
N LEU A 215 5.24 -3.16 6.95
CA LEU A 215 4.97 -2.16 7.97
C LEU A 215 3.49 -2.15 8.36
N GLY A 216 2.59 -2.17 7.39
CA GLY A 216 1.15 -2.32 7.64
C GLY A 216 0.81 -3.61 8.39
N MET A 217 1.43 -4.73 7.99
CA MET A 217 1.30 -6.00 8.69
C MET A 217 1.82 -5.91 10.14
N PHE A 218 2.98 -5.30 10.37
CA PHE A 218 3.56 -5.10 11.69
C PHE A 218 2.61 -4.32 12.61
N ILE A 219 2.04 -3.21 12.12
CA ILE A 219 1.04 -2.44 12.86
C ILE A 219 -0.16 -3.31 13.23
N ALA A 220 -0.65 -4.15 12.32
CA ALA A 220 -1.76 -5.06 12.61
C ALA A 220 -1.43 -6.09 13.71
N MET A 221 -0.15 -6.51 13.81
CA MET A 221 0.32 -7.45 14.84
C MET A 221 0.46 -6.83 16.23
N ILE A 222 0.81 -5.55 16.33
CA ILE A 222 1.02 -4.86 17.60
C ILE A 222 -0.19 -4.05 18.06
N GLN A 223 -1.16 -3.80 17.19
CA GLN A 223 -2.28 -2.88 17.40
C GLN A 223 -3.01 -3.11 18.73
N LYS A 224 -3.35 -4.36 19.08
CA LYS A 224 -4.11 -4.65 20.31
C LYS A 224 -3.35 -4.20 21.56
N ASP A 225 -2.04 -4.45 21.60
CA ASP A 225 -1.19 -4.12 22.76
C ASP A 225 -1.02 -2.59 22.85
N VAL A 226 -0.79 -1.93 21.70
CA VAL A 226 -0.66 -0.47 21.65
C VAL A 226 -1.96 0.23 22.03
N ILE A 227 -3.11 -0.23 21.53
CA ILE A 227 -4.41 0.31 21.91
C ILE A 227 -4.59 0.26 23.43
N SER A 228 -4.36 -0.91 24.04
CA SER A 228 -4.53 -1.09 25.48
C SER A 228 -3.58 -0.22 26.32
N PHE A 229 -2.35 -0.02 25.83
CA PHE A 229 -1.36 0.82 26.50
C PHE A 229 -1.68 2.31 26.37
N VAL A 230 -2.00 2.78 25.16
CA VAL A 230 -2.24 4.18 24.84
C VAL A 230 -3.52 4.70 25.49
N GLN A 231 -4.63 3.95 25.39
CA GLN A 231 -5.91 4.34 25.97
C GLN A 231 -5.90 4.45 27.49
N ARG A 232 -4.98 3.76 28.17
CA ARG A 232 -4.80 3.85 29.63
C ARG A 232 -4.00 5.08 30.07
N ARG A 233 -3.21 5.69 29.18
CA ARG A 233 -2.24 6.74 29.51
C ARG A 233 -2.51 8.09 28.87
N LEU A 234 -3.17 8.09 27.71
CA LEU A 234 -3.37 9.30 26.94
C LEU A 234 -4.87 9.60 26.76
N PRO A 235 -5.28 10.83 26.93
CA PRO A 235 -6.67 11.23 26.71
C PRO A 235 -6.99 11.21 25.20
N LEU A 236 -8.26 10.94 24.85
CA LEU A 236 -8.72 10.85 23.47
C LEU A 236 -8.46 12.10 22.64
N TRP A 237 -8.61 13.29 23.28
CA TRP A 237 -8.34 14.55 22.57
C TRP A 237 -6.88 14.63 22.08
N PHE A 238 -5.93 14.16 22.88
CA PHE A 238 -4.50 14.17 22.52
C PHE A 238 -4.23 13.20 21.36
N ILE A 239 -4.82 12.00 21.38
CA ILE A 239 -4.70 11.01 20.30
C ILE A 239 -5.28 11.58 19.00
N ASN A 240 -6.45 12.22 19.06
CA ASN A 240 -7.09 12.85 17.91
C ASN A 240 -6.25 14.03 17.37
N SER A 241 -5.64 14.83 18.25
CA SER A 241 -4.74 15.92 17.85
C SER A 241 -3.50 15.40 17.14
N LEU A 242 -2.89 14.31 17.63
CA LEU A 242 -1.77 13.66 16.94
C LEU A 242 -2.19 13.08 15.57
N THR A 243 -3.40 12.53 15.48
CA THR A 243 -3.93 12.05 14.19
C THR A 243 -4.10 13.20 13.20
N ALA A 244 -4.71 14.31 13.65
CA ALA A 244 -4.88 15.50 12.84
C ALA A 244 -3.53 16.08 12.41
N ALA A 245 -2.57 16.19 13.32
CA ALA A 245 -1.21 16.64 13.02
C ALA A 245 -0.54 15.75 11.96
N GLY A 246 -0.65 14.42 12.08
CA GLY A 246 -0.13 13.48 11.07
C GLY A 246 -0.75 13.70 9.69
N LEU A 247 -2.07 13.89 9.62
CA LEU A 247 -2.77 14.18 8.37
C LEU A 247 -2.35 15.53 7.77
N VAL A 248 -2.15 16.55 8.61
CA VAL A 248 -1.63 17.86 8.17
C VAL A 248 -0.22 17.73 7.61
N VAL A 249 0.68 17.01 8.29
CA VAL A 249 2.05 16.77 7.81
C VAL A 249 2.02 16.03 6.46
N MET A 250 1.19 15.01 6.32
CA MET A 250 1.05 14.26 5.07
C MET A 250 0.46 15.12 3.95
N THR A 251 -0.54 15.96 4.28
CA THR A 251 -1.09 16.94 3.33
C THR A 251 -0.01 17.93 2.90
N GLY A 252 0.77 18.47 3.84
CA GLY A 252 1.92 19.34 3.55
C GLY A 252 2.93 18.66 2.61
N ALA A 253 3.23 17.37 2.85
CA ALA A 253 4.12 16.61 1.97
C ALA A 253 3.59 16.50 0.52
N TYR A 254 2.27 16.44 0.32
CA TYR A 254 1.68 16.45 -1.03
C TYR A 254 1.97 17.75 -1.80
N PHE A 255 2.16 18.88 -1.10
CA PHE A 255 2.47 20.16 -1.73
C PHE A 255 3.96 20.40 -1.98
N ILE A 256 4.86 19.78 -1.19
CA ILE A 256 6.27 20.14 -1.18
C ILE A 256 7.24 19.01 -1.57
N ALA A 257 6.82 17.74 -1.50
CA ALA A 257 7.70 16.62 -1.79
C ALA A 257 7.88 16.46 -3.31
N GLU A 258 9.11 16.51 -3.78
CA GLU A 258 9.42 16.31 -5.19
C GLU A 258 10.01 14.92 -5.43
N GLY A 259 9.39 14.17 -6.35
CA GLY A 259 9.69 12.75 -6.56
C GLY A 259 11.07 12.43 -7.10
N GLN A 260 11.82 13.41 -7.61
CA GLN A 260 13.20 13.22 -8.09
C GLN A 260 14.26 13.59 -7.04
N MET A 261 13.85 14.18 -5.92
CA MET A 261 14.80 14.64 -4.91
C MET A 261 15.48 13.49 -4.17
N PRO A 262 16.81 13.57 -3.95
CA PRO A 262 17.59 12.52 -3.29
C PRO A 262 17.06 12.11 -1.93
N TYR A 263 16.63 13.06 -1.11
CA TYR A 263 16.15 12.80 0.26
C TYR A 263 14.97 11.83 0.31
N ILE A 264 14.13 11.80 -0.76
CA ILE A 264 13.00 10.86 -0.87
C ILE A 264 13.50 9.40 -0.80
N TYR A 265 14.58 9.08 -1.50
CA TYR A 265 15.13 7.72 -1.60
C TYR A 265 16.15 7.40 -0.51
N GLN A 266 16.72 8.42 0.13
CA GLN A 266 17.66 8.28 1.24
C GLN A 266 16.96 8.24 2.62
N GLY A 267 15.71 7.85 2.67
CA GLY A 267 14.94 7.66 3.90
C GLY A 267 13.58 8.37 3.92
N GLY A 268 13.35 9.39 3.09
CA GLY A 268 12.10 10.16 3.06
C GLY A 268 10.88 9.27 2.76
N MET A 269 10.99 8.37 1.79
CA MET A 269 9.92 7.42 1.47
C MET A 269 9.64 6.45 2.62
N PHE A 270 10.68 6.02 3.35
CA PHE A 270 10.55 5.17 4.52
C PHE A 270 9.90 5.93 5.69
N ALA A 271 10.32 7.19 5.92
CA ALA A 271 9.72 8.06 6.93
C ALA A 271 8.23 8.34 6.63
N ASP A 272 7.87 8.58 5.37
CA ASP A 272 6.47 8.69 4.94
C ASP A 272 5.68 7.41 5.21
N GLY A 273 6.25 6.24 4.93
CA GLY A 273 5.63 4.95 5.28
C GLY A 273 5.38 4.80 6.78
N ILE A 274 6.33 5.22 7.62
CA ILE A 274 6.17 5.24 9.09
C ILE A 274 5.05 6.21 9.48
N LEU A 275 5.00 7.40 8.90
CA LEU A 275 3.93 8.37 9.14
C LEU A 275 2.56 7.77 8.79
N CYS A 276 2.42 7.13 7.62
CA CYS A 276 1.22 6.43 7.21
C CYS A 276 0.79 5.36 8.24
N ALA A 277 1.75 4.57 8.72
CA ALA A 277 1.51 3.52 9.70
C ALA A 277 1.08 4.08 11.07
N LEU A 278 1.68 5.19 11.50
CA LEU A 278 1.30 5.88 12.73
C LEU A 278 -0.11 6.48 12.64
N ILE A 279 -0.44 7.14 11.52
CA ILE A 279 -1.80 7.67 11.29
C ILE A 279 -2.82 6.51 11.35
N LEU A 280 -2.54 5.39 10.67
CA LEU A 280 -3.40 4.21 10.70
C LEU A 280 -3.60 3.68 12.13
N LEU A 281 -2.53 3.61 12.93
CA LEU A 281 -2.58 3.17 14.30
C LEU A 281 -3.40 4.13 15.17
N LEU A 282 -3.13 5.44 15.08
CA LEU A 282 -3.82 6.49 15.85
C LEU A 282 -5.31 6.53 15.53
N ILE A 283 -5.72 6.44 14.27
CA ILE A 283 -7.13 6.35 13.88
C ILE A 283 -7.80 5.12 14.49
N SER A 284 -7.10 4.01 14.57
CA SER A 284 -7.65 2.78 15.16
C SER A 284 -7.78 2.82 16.69
N VAL A 285 -7.05 3.73 17.36
CA VAL A 285 -7.07 3.95 18.82
C VAL A 285 -8.04 5.07 19.20
N GLY A 286 -8.06 6.13 18.40
CA GLY A 286 -8.84 7.33 18.63
C GLY A 286 -10.31 7.22 18.21
N SER A 287 -11.02 8.33 18.30
CA SER A 287 -12.41 8.46 17.85
C SER A 287 -12.55 9.13 16.48
N MET A 288 -11.48 9.67 15.90
CA MET A 288 -11.52 10.36 14.61
C MET A 288 -12.01 9.46 13.47
N GLY A 289 -11.72 8.15 13.53
CA GLY A 289 -12.24 7.21 12.55
C GLY A 289 -13.76 7.15 12.44
N LYS A 290 -14.50 7.67 13.43
CA LYS A 290 -15.96 7.79 13.38
C LYS A 290 -16.45 9.02 12.63
N TRP A 291 -15.59 10.02 12.48
CA TRP A 291 -15.89 11.30 11.83
C TRP A 291 -15.35 11.39 10.39
N LEU A 292 -14.40 10.54 10.07
CA LEU A 292 -13.81 10.38 8.73
C LEU A 292 -14.54 9.29 7.94
#